data_6cabecbcade1fc3b82dd4010f376fbae
#
_entry.id   6cabecbcade1fc3b82dd4010f376fbae
#
_cell.length_a   1.000
_cell.length_b   1.000
_cell.length_c   1.000
_cell.angle_alpha   90.00
_cell.angle_beta   90.00
_cell.angle_gamma   90.00
#
_symmetry.space_group_name_H-M   'P 1'
#
loop_
_entity.id
_entity.type
_entity.pdbx_description
1 polymer ?
#
loop_
_entity_poly.entity_id
_entity_poly.type
_entity_poly.pdbx_seq_one_letter_code
_entity_poly.pdbx_strand_id
1 'polypeptide(L)'
;RFYRPNAGVLYPALYALLDRLAASAKSVRAAPQRPDGGEKGYRCDLTGEAEWLTHDLAHLSIPKGERKHADTLWNRAISKRPGLSRKGEHLGALAMLKRLWPRWFVEHELGKCDIDVRRFVVSTHTLAVSTSLERWLEQGAPIGDAGRELLVKADLAEHDDALDYAALPRRLMRKLMRGKTYDAQQRRLARTLPALMEAASSDDPEADNSNARLVGQLLGDKPETYYALILLDGDSMGAWISGTDPDKLLKTRDTFHPQIRERMKARFTRPEHQAYLDARRAVSPSRHMAISSALNGFALTLAQDIVENRCKGKLIYAGGDDVMALVAVDDLLACLTLLRAAYGGLPVPAPLVTTLKLDLEGLKLGGGHALLDGKLLRLMGEHATASAGAVIAHHSAPLGAVLRTLRAAEKRAKGPGGRDAFAITLLKRGGGATELTLPWRLDAPTLDDSPMQVLAQLTALFAGRDTSRKAAYVTQGWMPHLPAQLGRDALHPLLARNLAYQLARQGTDTAQADDYGHKLATLAVHPRLADTGPADVITHTLAVAEFLARESRSGNTRER
;
A
#
# COMPACT_ATOMS: atom_id res chain seq x y z
N ARG A 1 11.01 49.83 -24.19
CA ARG A 1 10.20 49.00 -25.12
C ARG A 1 9.13 48.30 -24.29
N PHE A 2 7.89 48.65 -24.55
CA PHE A 2 6.77 48.01 -23.89
C PHE A 2 6.66 46.56 -24.33
N TYR A 3 6.59 45.66 -23.34
CA TYR A 3 6.38 44.24 -23.55
C TYR A 3 4.95 44.02 -24.09
N ARG A 4 4.81 43.44 -25.29
CA ARG A 4 3.47 43.06 -25.77
C ARG A 4 3.06 41.78 -25.09
N PRO A 5 1.95 41.77 -24.30
CA PRO A 5 1.44 40.56 -23.69
C PRO A 5 1.09 39.53 -24.79
N ASN A 6 1.53 38.32 -24.58
CA ASN A 6 1.18 37.18 -25.46
C ASN A 6 0.44 36.11 -24.67
N ALA A 7 -0.09 35.11 -25.31
CA ALA A 7 -0.85 34.05 -24.69
C ALA A 7 -0.06 33.34 -23.56
N GLY A 8 1.26 33.24 -23.65
CA GLY A 8 2.11 32.63 -22.63
C GLY A 8 2.17 33.46 -21.34
N VAL A 9 2.14 34.79 -21.45
CA VAL A 9 2.12 35.70 -20.29
C VAL A 9 0.77 35.64 -19.57
N LEU A 10 -0.32 35.49 -20.31
CA LEU A 10 -1.68 35.42 -19.76
C LEU A 10 -2.04 34.03 -19.23
N TYR A 11 -1.26 33.01 -19.56
CA TYR A 11 -1.57 31.63 -19.21
C TYR A 11 -1.86 31.40 -17.71
N PRO A 12 -1.05 31.90 -16.76
CA PRO A 12 -1.36 31.71 -15.34
C PRO A 12 -2.70 32.29 -14.91
N ALA A 13 -3.04 33.48 -15.42
CA ALA A 13 -4.30 34.16 -15.11
C ALA A 13 -5.51 33.41 -15.71
N LEU A 14 -5.39 32.97 -16.96
CA LEU A 14 -6.43 32.18 -17.63
C LEU A 14 -6.62 30.83 -16.94
N TYR A 15 -5.53 30.17 -16.55
CA TYR A 15 -5.60 28.91 -15.80
C TYR A 15 -6.32 29.10 -14.46
N ALA A 16 -5.94 30.12 -13.67
CA ALA A 16 -6.59 30.43 -12.39
C ALA A 16 -8.08 30.76 -12.56
N LEU A 17 -8.45 31.47 -13.63
CA LEU A 17 -9.85 31.77 -13.95
C LEU A 17 -10.63 30.49 -14.26
N LEU A 18 -10.09 29.61 -15.13
CA LEU A 18 -10.72 28.35 -15.49
C LEU A 18 -10.88 27.42 -14.29
N ASP A 19 -9.87 27.36 -13.42
CA ASP A 19 -9.92 26.54 -12.20
C ASP A 19 -11.04 27.02 -11.26
N ARG A 20 -11.20 28.35 -11.07
CA ARG A 20 -12.30 28.93 -10.29
C ARG A 20 -13.66 28.65 -10.93
N LEU A 21 -13.77 28.77 -12.24
CA LEU A 21 -15.02 28.47 -12.96
C LEU A 21 -15.37 26.99 -12.84
N ALA A 22 -14.41 26.09 -12.95
CA ALA A 22 -14.60 24.67 -12.77
C ALA A 22 -15.01 24.33 -11.32
N ALA A 23 -14.38 24.94 -10.34
CA ALA A 23 -14.74 24.78 -8.93
C ALA A 23 -16.17 25.29 -8.65
N SER A 24 -16.53 26.44 -9.21
CA SER A 24 -17.87 27.00 -9.12
C SER A 24 -18.92 26.08 -9.76
N ALA A 25 -18.65 25.57 -10.96
CA ALA A 25 -19.53 24.62 -11.65
C ALA A 25 -19.72 23.31 -10.87
N LYS A 26 -18.66 22.81 -10.22
CA LYS A 26 -18.74 21.63 -9.35
C LYS A 26 -19.51 21.87 -8.05
N SER A 27 -19.54 23.08 -7.54
CA SER A 27 -20.31 23.44 -6.33
C SER A 27 -21.81 23.56 -6.61
N VAL A 28 -22.20 23.85 -7.84
CA VAL A 28 -23.60 23.87 -8.27
C VAL A 28 -24.02 22.43 -8.59
N ARG A 29 -24.65 21.77 -7.63
CA ARG A 29 -25.19 20.42 -7.83
C ARG A 29 -26.49 20.52 -8.64
N ALA A 30 -26.38 20.35 -9.95
CA ALA A 30 -27.52 20.30 -10.86
C ALA A 30 -28.27 18.94 -10.84
N ALA A 31 -27.69 17.91 -10.23
CA ALA A 31 -28.34 16.62 -10.13
C ALA A 31 -29.50 16.70 -9.13
N PRO A 32 -30.74 16.35 -9.54
CA PRO A 32 -31.85 16.27 -8.61
C PRO A 32 -31.50 15.23 -7.54
N GLN A 33 -31.46 15.65 -6.29
CA GLN A 33 -31.40 14.67 -5.20
C GLN A 33 -32.70 13.88 -5.29
N ARG A 34 -32.59 12.56 -5.35
CA ARG A 34 -33.77 11.71 -5.12
C ARG A 34 -34.35 12.15 -3.78
N PRO A 35 -35.62 12.54 -3.72
CA PRO A 35 -36.25 12.74 -2.43
C PRO A 35 -35.96 11.48 -1.62
N ASP A 36 -35.62 11.62 -0.33
CA ASP A 36 -35.59 10.47 0.57
C ASP A 36 -36.98 9.84 0.50
N GLY A 37 -37.13 8.89 -0.39
CA GLY A 37 -38.43 8.34 -0.80
C GLY A 37 -39.03 7.44 0.25
N GLY A 38 -38.61 7.59 1.49
CA GLY A 38 -39.12 6.76 2.57
C GLY A 38 -38.86 5.28 2.32
N GLU A 39 -37.72 4.93 1.68
CA GLU A 39 -37.30 3.54 1.56
C GLU A 39 -37.29 2.91 2.95
N LYS A 40 -38.34 2.18 3.26
CA LYS A 40 -38.55 1.56 4.58
C LYS A 40 -37.86 0.19 4.70
N GLY A 41 -37.31 -0.28 3.60
CA GLY A 41 -36.70 -1.59 3.53
C GLY A 41 -35.22 -1.62 3.91
N TYR A 42 -34.72 -2.83 4.14
CA TYR A 42 -33.29 -3.06 4.37
C TYR A 42 -32.49 -2.77 3.11
N ARG A 43 -31.36 -2.11 3.28
CA ARG A 43 -30.47 -1.69 2.19
C ARG A 43 -29.46 -2.77 1.81
N CYS A 44 -28.87 -2.61 0.63
CA CYS A 44 -27.79 -3.45 0.11
C CYS A 44 -26.69 -3.69 1.17
N ASP A 45 -26.37 -4.94 1.43
CA ASP A 45 -25.38 -5.32 2.44
C ASP A 45 -23.96 -4.84 2.07
N LEU A 46 -23.69 -4.57 0.78
CA LEU A 46 -22.38 -4.11 0.31
C LEU A 46 -22.24 -2.59 0.33
N THR A 47 -23.23 -1.85 -0.14
CA THR A 47 -23.14 -0.39 -0.30
C THR A 47 -23.91 0.41 0.74
N GLY A 48 -24.95 -0.15 1.32
CA GLY A 48 -25.84 0.56 2.23
C GLY A 48 -26.66 1.70 1.60
N GLU A 49 -26.56 1.89 0.28
CA GLU A 49 -27.11 3.10 -0.39
C GLU A 49 -28.51 2.89 -0.97
N ALA A 50 -28.82 1.71 -1.44
CA ALA A 50 -30.10 1.38 -2.07
C ALA A 50 -30.66 0.10 -1.50
N GLU A 51 -31.97 -0.10 -1.66
CA GLU A 51 -32.62 -1.37 -1.31
C GLU A 51 -32.04 -2.53 -2.12
N TRP A 52 -31.99 -3.71 -1.52
CA TRP A 52 -31.54 -4.88 -2.25
C TRP A 52 -32.59 -5.36 -3.27
N LEU A 53 -32.13 -5.98 -4.33
CA LEU A 53 -32.99 -6.51 -5.37
C LEU A 53 -33.89 -7.61 -4.81
N THR A 54 -35.17 -7.48 -5.01
CA THR A 54 -36.17 -8.49 -4.66
C THR A 54 -37.34 -8.48 -5.66
N HIS A 55 -38.02 -9.59 -5.76
CA HIS A 55 -39.28 -9.73 -6.52
C HIS A 55 -40.52 -9.57 -5.63
N ASP A 56 -40.30 -9.51 -4.30
CA ASP A 56 -41.35 -9.33 -3.30
C ASP A 56 -40.91 -8.27 -2.28
N LEU A 57 -41.69 -7.20 -2.21
CA LEU A 57 -41.39 -6.08 -1.30
C LEU A 57 -41.44 -6.48 0.18
N ALA A 58 -42.23 -7.52 0.54
CA ALA A 58 -42.24 -8.04 1.90
C ALA A 58 -40.86 -8.55 2.35
N HIS A 59 -40.05 -9.02 1.42
CA HIS A 59 -38.70 -9.48 1.72
C HIS A 59 -37.77 -8.35 2.23
N LEU A 60 -38.05 -7.09 1.88
CA LEU A 60 -37.25 -5.94 2.36
C LEU A 60 -37.36 -5.74 3.88
N SER A 61 -38.36 -6.35 4.52
CA SER A 61 -38.56 -6.26 5.97
C SER A 61 -37.94 -7.43 6.77
N ILE A 62 -37.36 -8.43 6.10
CA ILE A 62 -36.81 -9.62 6.77
C ILE A 62 -35.59 -9.24 7.61
N PRO A 63 -35.58 -9.53 8.92
CA PRO A 63 -34.45 -9.26 9.81
C PRO A 63 -33.17 -9.96 9.35
N LYS A 64 -32.00 -9.34 9.58
CA LYS A 64 -30.72 -9.87 9.08
C LYS A 64 -30.44 -11.31 9.53
N GLY A 65 -30.85 -11.68 10.74
CA GLY A 65 -30.68 -13.05 11.28
C GLY A 65 -31.52 -14.11 10.54
N GLU A 66 -32.67 -13.72 10.01
CA GLU A 66 -33.62 -14.62 9.34
C GLU A 66 -33.35 -14.75 7.83
N ARG A 67 -32.61 -13.82 7.24
CA ARG A 67 -32.34 -13.78 5.79
C ARG A 67 -31.65 -15.02 5.24
N LYS A 68 -30.82 -15.70 6.05
CA LYS A 68 -30.13 -16.92 5.63
C LYS A 68 -31.07 -18.06 5.31
N HIS A 69 -32.25 -18.07 5.92
CA HIS A 69 -33.23 -19.16 5.82
C HIS A 69 -34.49 -18.79 5.02
N ALA A 70 -34.64 -17.49 4.70
CA ALA A 70 -35.81 -17.03 3.92
C ALA A 70 -35.69 -17.39 2.45
N ASP A 71 -36.83 -17.69 1.81
CA ASP A 71 -36.91 -17.99 0.36
C ASP A 71 -36.84 -16.70 -0.48
N THR A 72 -35.67 -16.05 -0.46
CA THR A 72 -35.40 -14.84 -1.21
C THR A 72 -34.80 -15.15 -2.59
N LEU A 73 -34.91 -14.20 -3.52
CA LEU A 73 -34.23 -14.26 -4.81
C LEU A 73 -32.73 -14.56 -4.65
N TRP A 74 -32.08 -13.96 -3.63
CA TRP A 74 -30.66 -14.12 -3.34
C TRP A 74 -30.33 -15.54 -2.90
N ASN A 75 -31.05 -16.11 -1.97
CA ASN A 75 -30.80 -17.46 -1.50
C ASN A 75 -31.04 -18.50 -2.61
N ARG A 76 -32.01 -18.27 -3.47
CA ARG A 76 -32.23 -19.10 -4.67
C ARG A 76 -31.11 -18.94 -5.71
N ALA A 77 -30.60 -17.71 -5.92
CA ALA A 77 -29.50 -17.45 -6.83
C ALA A 77 -28.18 -18.07 -6.32
N ILE A 78 -27.93 -17.96 -5.03
CA ILE A 78 -26.74 -18.53 -4.37
C ILE A 78 -26.74 -20.05 -4.41
N SER A 79 -27.89 -20.69 -4.19
CA SER A 79 -27.98 -22.15 -4.27
C SER A 79 -27.68 -22.70 -5.68
N LYS A 80 -27.97 -21.92 -6.73
CA LYS A 80 -27.62 -22.25 -8.11
C LYS A 80 -26.22 -21.81 -8.52
N ARG A 81 -25.66 -20.78 -7.88
CA ARG A 81 -24.33 -20.21 -8.15
C ARG A 81 -23.67 -19.73 -6.87
N PRO A 82 -23.00 -20.61 -6.12
CA PRO A 82 -22.41 -20.29 -4.81
C PRO A 82 -21.43 -19.12 -4.83
N GLY A 83 -20.72 -18.90 -5.92
CA GLY A 83 -19.77 -17.79 -6.06
C GLY A 83 -20.39 -16.39 -6.29
N LEU A 84 -21.73 -16.30 -6.45
CA LEU A 84 -22.39 -15.02 -6.76
C LEU A 84 -22.45 -14.09 -5.54
N SER A 85 -22.73 -14.61 -4.36
CA SER A 85 -22.91 -13.86 -3.12
C SER A 85 -22.70 -14.81 -1.93
N ARG A 86 -22.43 -14.27 -0.75
CA ARG A 86 -22.39 -15.08 0.47
C ARG A 86 -23.80 -15.43 0.92
N LYS A 87 -23.97 -16.59 1.61
CA LYS A 87 -25.25 -16.99 2.17
C LYS A 87 -25.79 -15.90 3.11
N GLY A 88 -26.99 -15.40 2.81
CA GLY A 88 -27.61 -14.30 3.55
C GLY A 88 -27.17 -12.88 3.14
N GLU A 89 -26.24 -12.71 2.19
CA GLU A 89 -25.88 -11.42 1.61
C GLU A 89 -26.89 -11.05 0.50
N HIS A 90 -27.47 -9.87 0.62
CA HIS A 90 -28.48 -9.34 -0.30
C HIS A 90 -27.98 -8.03 -0.92
N LEU A 91 -27.96 -7.96 -2.24
CA LEU A 91 -27.32 -6.85 -2.95
C LEU A 91 -28.34 -5.98 -3.69
N GLY A 92 -28.08 -4.68 -3.74
CA GLY A 92 -28.77 -3.75 -4.60
C GLY A 92 -28.37 -3.89 -6.07
N ALA A 93 -29.14 -3.30 -6.98
CA ALA A 93 -28.95 -3.41 -8.42
C ALA A 93 -27.53 -3.06 -8.88
N LEU A 94 -26.99 -1.96 -8.39
CA LEU A 94 -25.63 -1.51 -8.78
C LEU A 94 -24.55 -2.47 -8.31
N ALA A 95 -24.66 -2.96 -7.08
CA ALA A 95 -23.70 -3.93 -6.54
C ALA A 95 -23.77 -5.26 -7.30
N MET A 96 -24.97 -5.72 -7.64
CA MET A 96 -25.19 -6.89 -8.47
C MET A 96 -24.58 -6.71 -9.86
N LEU A 97 -24.87 -5.59 -10.52
CA LEU A 97 -24.31 -5.28 -11.83
C LEU A 97 -22.78 -5.29 -11.81
N LYS A 98 -22.16 -4.62 -10.85
CA LYS A 98 -20.69 -4.59 -10.71
C LYS A 98 -20.11 -5.99 -10.48
N ARG A 99 -20.80 -6.86 -9.77
CA ARG A 99 -20.34 -8.22 -9.48
C ARG A 99 -20.47 -9.15 -10.70
N LEU A 100 -21.54 -9.01 -11.50
CA LEU A 100 -21.78 -9.79 -12.71
C LEU A 100 -21.04 -9.26 -13.92
N TRP A 101 -20.81 -7.95 -14.03
CA TRP A 101 -20.25 -7.29 -15.21
C TRP A 101 -18.92 -7.88 -15.68
N PRO A 102 -17.92 -8.11 -14.81
CA PRO A 102 -16.65 -8.69 -15.27
C PRO A 102 -16.83 -10.07 -15.90
N ARG A 103 -17.73 -10.90 -15.35
CA ARG A 103 -18.00 -12.23 -15.89
C ARG A 103 -18.78 -12.14 -17.19
N TRP A 104 -19.90 -11.44 -17.18
CA TRP A 104 -20.80 -11.36 -18.33
C TRP A 104 -20.17 -10.60 -19.49
N PHE A 105 -19.60 -9.43 -19.24
CA PHE A 105 -19.00 -8.60 -20.29
C PHE A 105 -17.70 -9.18 -20.81
N VAL A 106 -16.77 -9.53 -19.91
CA VAL A 106 -15.44 -10.00 -20.29
C VAL A 106 -15.49 -11.40 -20.90
N GLU A 107 -16.25 -12.32 -20.31
CA GLU A 107 -16.28 -13.71 -20.78
C GLU A 107 -17.25 -13.88 -21.97
N HIS A 108 -18.36 -13.19 -21.98
CA HIS A 108 -19.41 -13.38 -22.97
C HIS A 108 -19.33 -12.39 -24.15
N GLU A 109 -19.23 -11.10 -23.86
CA GLU A 109 -19.25 -10.09 -24.93
C GLU A 109 -17.88 -9.93 -25.61
N LEU A 110 -16.79 -9.89 -24.85
CA LEU A 110 -15.45 -9.80 -25.44
C LEU A 110 -15.02 -11.12 -26.09
N GLY A 111 -15.47 -12.27 -25.56
CA GLY A 111 -15.25 -13.57 -26.17
C GLY A 111 -15.88 -13.70 -27.57
N LYS A 112 -17.00 -13.03 -27.85
CA LYS A 112 -17.58 -12.95 -29.20
C LYS A 112 -16.70 -12.19 -30.21
N CYS A 113 -15.77 -11.38 -29.71
CA CYS A 113 -14.85 -10.58 -30.52
C CYS A 113 -13.46 -11.22 -30.65
N ASP A 114 -13.29 -12.50 -30.32
CA ASP A 114 -12.00 -13.21 -30.25
C ASP A 114 -10.95 -12.53 -29.35
N ILE A 115 -11.39 -11.76 -28.36
CA ILE A 115 -10.53 -11.09 -27.40
C ILE A 115 -10.44 -11.95 -26.15
N ASP A 116 -9.36 -12.71 -25.99
CA ASP A 116 -9.09 -13.50 -24.76
C ASP A 116 -8.63 -12.57 -23.64
N VAL A 117 -9.57 -12.05 -22.86
CA VAL A 117 -9.28 -11.26 -21.65
C VAL A 117 -9.55 -12.13 -20.42
N ARG A 118 -8.46 -12.55 -19.77
CA ARG A 118 -8.56 -13.28 -18.52
C ARG A 118 -8.64 -12.32 -17.34
N ARG A 119 -9.60 -12.57 -16.45
CA ARG A 119 -9.69 -11.81 -15.21
C ARG A 119 -8.48 -12.10 -14.33
N PHE A 120 -7.88 -11.02 -13.80
CA PHE A 120 -6.78 -11.10 -12.86
C PHE A 120 -7.20 -10.47 -11.53
N VAL A 121 -7.84 -11.27 -10.68
CA VAL A 121 -8.31 -10.86 -9.35
C VAL A 121 -7.47 -11.56 -8.28
N VAL A 122 -6.73 -10.78 -7.51
CA VAL A 122 -5.96 -11.26 -6.35
C VAL A 122 -6.76 -10.90 -5.10
N SER A 123 -7.17 -11.91 -4.34
CA SER A 123 -7.95 -11.69 -3.12
C SER A 123 -7.08 -11.32 -1.91
N THR A 124 -7.71 -10.78 -0.88
CA THR A 124 -7.03 -10.50 0.40
C THR A 124 -6.48 -11.77 1.06
N HIS A 125 -7.15 -12.90 0.89
CA HIS A 125 -6.69 -14.21 1.36
C HIS A 125 -5.43 -14.65 0.62
N THR A 126 -5.44 -14.53 -0.70
CA THR A 126 -4.27 -14.85 -1.54
C THR A 126 -3.06 -14.02 -1.14
N LEU A 127 -3.27 -12.72 -0.91
CA LEU A 127 -2.16 -11.84 -0.49
C LEU A 127 -1.64 -12.19 0.90
N ALA A 128 -2.53 -12.52 1.82
CA ALA A 128 -2.12 -12.92 3.16
C ALA A 128 -1.19 -14.14 3.13
N VAL A 129 -1.51 -15.16 2.34
CA VAL A 129 -0.69 -16.41 2.27
C VAL A 129 0.44 -16.36 1.28
N SER A 130 0.57 -15.29 0.52
CA SER A 130 1.56 -15.19 -0.56
C SER A 130 2.99 -15.37 -0.06
N THR A 131 3.29 -14.99 1.17
CA THR A 131 4.60 -15.19 1.81
C THR A 131 4.89 -16.67 2.06
N SER A 132 3.95 -17.42 2.66
CA SER A 132 4.08 -18.87 2.84
C SER A 132 4.13 -19.61 1.51
N LEU A 133 3.36 -19.16 0.52
CA LEU A 133 3.35 -19.76 -0.80
C LEU A 133 4.69 -19.54 -1.54
N GLU A 134 5.27 -18.33 -1.47
CA GLU A 134 6.59 -18.07 -2.05
C GLU A 134 7.65 -19.00 -1.45
N ARG A 135 7.63 -19.16 -0.15
CA ARG A 135 8.52 -20.03 0.60
C ARG A 135 8.37 -21.51 0.21
N TRP A 136 7.12 -21.99 0.09
CA TRP A 136 6.84 -23.34 -0.37
C TRP A 136 7.38 -23.58 -1.79
N LEU A 137 7.24 -22.60 -2.69
CA LEU A 137 7.85 -22.65 -4.02
C LEU A 137 9.39 -22.70 -3.93
N GLU A 138 10.02 -21.92 -3.07
CA GLU A 138 11.48 -21.91 -2.87
C GLU A 138 12.03 -23.23 -2.33
N GLN A 139 11.22 -23.98 -1.59
CA GLN A 139 11.54 -25.31 -1.10
C GLN A 139 11.30 -26.41 -2.15
N GLY A 140 11.02 -26.05 -3.41
CA GLY A 140 10.77 -27.00 -4.49
C GLY A 140 9.33 -27.49 -4.58
N ALA A 141 8.40 -26.82 -3.89
CA ALA A 141 6.95 -27.07 -3.91
C ALA A 141 6.58 -28.55 -3.59
N PRO A 142 6.98 -29.11 -2.44
CA PRO A 142 6.67 -30.49 -2.09
C PRO A 142 5.15 -30.69 -1.93
N ILE A 143 4.58 -31.68 -2.63
CA ILE A 143 3.13 -31.91 -2.62
C ILE A 143 2.69 -32.68 -1.36
N GLY A 144 3.37 -33.74 -0.99
CA GLY A 144 3.01 -34.58 0.16
C GLY A 144 1.58 -35.15 0.09
N ASP A 145 1.09 -35.69 1.20
CA ASP A 145 -0.27 -36.25 1.28
C ASP A 145 -1.34 -35.15 1.26
N ALA A 146 -1.09 -34.07 2.01
CA ALA A 146 -2.01 -32.92 2.07
C ALA A 146 -2.20 -32.27 0.69
N GLY A 147 -1.12 -32.15 -0.10
CA GLY A 147 -1.20 -31.61 -1.45
C GLY A 147 -1.96 -32.52 -2.41
N ARG A 148 -1.80 -33.84 -2.28
CA ARG A 148 -2.60 -34.81 -3.07
C ARG A 148 -4.08 -34.72 -2.77
N GLU A 149 -4.44 -34.61 -1.49
CA GLU A 149 -5.86 -34.43 -1.09
C GLU A 149 -6.43 -33.10 -1.57
N LEU A 150 -5.67 -32.01 -1.50
CA LEU A 150 -6.07 -30.71 -2.05
C LEU A 150 -6.26 -30.75 -3.57
N LEU A 151 -5.44 -31.50 -4.32
CA LEU A 151 -5.62 -31.67 -5.76
C LEU A 151 -6.92 -32.42 -6.08
N VAL A 152 -7.26 -33.47 -5.33
CA VAL A 152 -8.55 -34.18 -5.49
C VAL A 152 -9.73 -33.25 -5.21
N LYS A 153 -9.64 -32.45 -4.14
CA LYS A 153 -10.68 -31.44 -3.83
C LYS A 153 -10.80 -30.36 -4.92
N ALA A 154 -9.68 -29.97 -5.52
CA ALA A 154 -9.64 -29.05 -6.65
C ALA A 154 -10.34 -29.64 -7.88
N ASP A 155 -10.14 -30.90 -8.18
CA ASP A 155 -10.80 -31.60 -9.29
C ASP A 155 -12.32 -31.64 -9.11
N LEU A 156 -12.80 -31.90 -7.91
CA LEU A 156 -14.22 -31.88 -7.59
C LEU A 156 -14.84 -30.49 -7.72
N ALA A 157 -14.11 -29.43 -7.34
CA ALA A 157 -14.59 -28.07 -7.36
C ALA A 157 -14.50 -27.40 -8.76
N GLU A 158 -13.65 -27.88 -9.67
CA GLU A 158 -13.59 -27.41 -11.07
C GLU A 158 -14.90 -27.71 -11.82
N HIS A 159 -15.62 -28.78 -11.45
CA HIS A 159 -16.95 -29.09 -12.00
C HIS A 159 -18.05 -28.13 -11.56
N ASP A 160 -17.78 -27.33 -10.52
CA ASP A 160 -18.78 -26.45 -9.87
C ASP A 160 -18.58 -24.96 -10.20
N ASP A 161 -17.74 -24.57 -11.18
CA ASP A 161 -17.45 -23.16 -11.55
C ASP A 161 -16.90 -22.29 -10.38
N ALA A 162 -16.57 -22.88 -9.23
CA ALA A 162 -16.24 -22.14 -8.01
C ALA A 162 -14.77 -21.69 -7.92
N LEU A 163 -13.88 -22.32 -8.68
CA LEU A 163 -12.43 -22.13 -8.55
C LEU A 163 -11.81 -21.05 -9.45
N ASP A 164 -12.60 -20.44 -10.32
CA ASP A 164 -12.07 -19.63 -11.42
C ASP A 164 -11.65 -18.19 -11.06
N TYR A 165 -11.75 -17.77 -9.78
CA TYR A 165 -11.75 -16.36 -9.43
C TYR A 165 -10.51 -15.84 -8.69
N ALA A 166 -9.65 -16.69 -8.18
CA ALA A 166 -8.49 -16.27 -7.40
C ALA A 166 -7.20 -16.45 -8.19
N ALA A 167 -6.54 -15.34 -8.50
CA ALA A 167 -5.24 -15.33 -9.15
C ALA A 167 -4.11 -15.13 -8.12
N LEU A 168 -2.95 -15.72 -8.40
CA LEU A 168 -1.72 -15.42 -7.67
C LEU A 168 -1.19 -14.04 -8.06
N PRO A 169 -0.47 -13.32 -7.15
CA PRO A 169 0.29 -12.15 -7.53
C PRO A 169 1.22 -12.42 -8.73
N ARG A 170 1.36 -11.47 -9.64
CA ARG A 170 2.14 -11.65 -10.87
C ARG A 170 3.58 -12.11 -10.61
N ARG A 171 4.21 -11.63 -9.55
CA ARG A 171 5.54 -12.06 -9.12
C ARG A 171 5.59 -13.58 -8.91
N LEU A 172 4.63 -14.13 -8.16
CA LEU A 172 4.53 -15.57 -7.91
C LEU A 172 4.17 -16.34 -9.17
N MET A 173 3.23 -15.82 -9.98
CA MET A 173 2.90 -16.43 -11.27
C MET A 173 4.13 -16.53 -12.19
N ARG A 174 4.94 -15.48 -12.28
CA ARG A 174 6.17 -15.50 -13.08
C ARG A 174 7.17 -16.54 -12.54
N LYS A 175 7.35 -16.60 -11.21
CA LYS A 175 8.22 -17.60 -10.57
C LYS A 175 7.76 -19.01 -10.90
N LEU A 176 6.46 -19.28 -10.85
CA LEU A 176 5.84 -20.56 -11.14
C LEU A 176 5.96 -20.96 -12.63
N MET A 177 5.89 -19.98 -13.54
CA MET A 177 5.88 -20.22 -14.99
C MET A 177 7.26 -20.13 -15.65
N ARG A 178 8.23 -19.44 -15.04
CA ARG A 178 9.60 -19.34 -15.55
C ARG A 178 10.38 -20.64 -15.27
N GLY A 179 10.72 -21.35 -16.33
CA GLY A 179 11.58 -22.54 -16.28
C GLY A 179 10.84 -23.87 -16.11
N LYS A 180 11.62 -24.96 -16.17
CA LYS A 180 11.13 -26.33 -16.00
C LYS A 180 11.16 -26.81 -14.54
N THR A 181 11.24 -25.89 -13.59
CA THR A 181 11.49 -26.20 -12.17
C THR A 181 10.31 -26.90 -11.49
N TYR A 182 9.09 -26.59 -11.94
CA TYR A 182 7.87 -27.16 -11.35
C TYR A 182 7.11 -28.03 -12.35
N ASP A 183 6.59 -29.18 -11.87
CA ASP A 183 5.76 -30.06 -12.68
C ASP A 183 4.30 -29.55 -12.83
N ALA A 184 3.48 -30.29 -13.56
CA ALA A 184 2.10 -29.91 -13.83
C ALA A 184 1.24 -29.90 -12.54
N GLN A 185 1.44 -30.87 -11.64
CA GLN A 185 0.68 -30.97 -10.39
C GLN A 185 1.04 -29.84 -9.43
N GLN A 186 2.34 -29.51 -9.30
CA GLN A 186 2.81 -28.37 -8.50
C GLN A 186 2.22 -27.03 -8.99
N ARG A 187 2.25 -26.81 -10.31
CA ARG A 187 1.67 -25.60 -10.92
C ARG A 187 0.17 -25.52 -10.71
N ARG A 188 -0.52 -26.64 -10.87
CA ARG A 188 -1.96 -26.72 -10.64
C ARG A 188 -2.28 -26.43 -9.18
N LEU A 189 -1.62 -27.11 -8.24
CA LEU A 189 -1.83 -26.91 -6.81
C LEU A 189 -1.59 -25.45 -6.41
N ALA A 190 -0.47 -24.84 -6.81
CA ALA A 190 -0.18 -23.44 -6.52
C ALA A 190 -1.29 -22.50 -7.00
N ARG A 191 -1.87 -22.76 -8.16
CA ARG A 191 -2.92 -21.91 -8.75
C ARG A 191 -4.28 -22.11 -8.10
N THR A 192 -4.57 -23.26 -7.55
CA THR A 192 -5.86 -23.59 -6.92
C THR A 192 -5.90 -23.26 -5.43
N LEU A 193 -4.75 -23.22 -4.75
CA LEU A 193 -4.66 -22.90 -3.31
C LEU A 193 -5.45 -21.66 -2.90
N PRO A 194 -5.35 -20.50 -3.60
CA PRO A 194 -6.10 -19.30 -3.21
C PRO A 194 -7.61 -19.51 -3.19
N ALA A 195 -8.16 -20.21 -4.18
CA ALA A 195 -9.59 -20.46 -4.27
C ALA A 195 -10.06 -21.45 -3.18
N LEU A 196 -9.29 -22.49 -2.91
CA LEU A 196 -9.58 -23.44 -1.81
C LEU A 196 -9.55 -22.74 -0.44
N MET A 197 -8.68 -21.75 -0.25
CA MET A 197 -8.63 -20.95 0.97
C MET A 197 -9.82 -19.99 1.10
N GLU A 198 -10.27 -19.38 0.01
CA GLU A 198 -11.48 -18.56 0.02
C GLU A 198 -12.71 -19.36 0.40
N ALA A 199 -12.85 -20.55 -0.15
CA ALA A 199 -13.94 -21.47 0.19
C ALA A 199 -13.92 -21.86 1.67
N ALA A 200 -12.74 -22.06 2.26
CA ALA A 200 -12.58 -22.41 3.67
C ALA A 200 -12.84 -21.25 4.66
N SER A 201 -12.85 -20.00 4.18
CA SER A 201 -13.01 -18.82 5.01
C SER A 201 -14.45 -18.32 5.11
N SER A 202 -15.44 -19.10 4.62
CA SER A 202 -16.85 -18.74 4.79
C SER A 202 -17.20 -18.64 6.28
N ASP A 203 -17.96 -17.59 6.67
CA ASP A 203 -18.46 -17.41 8.04
C ASP A 203 -19.54 -18.47 8.42
N ASP A 204 -19.62 -19.55 7.68
CA ASP A 204 -20.50 -20.67 7.96
C ASP A 204 -19.84 -21.58 9.01
N PRO A 205 -20.43 -21.72 10.21
CA PRO A 205 -19.88 -22.60 11.26
C PRO A 205 -19.84 -24.08 10.83
N GLU A 206 -20.63 -24.46 9.83
CA GLU A 206 -20.67 -25.80 9.22
C GLU A 206 -19.71 -25.93 8.03
N ALA A 207 -19.04 -24.84 7.62
CA ALA A 207 -18.05 -24.91 6.55
C ALA A 207 -16.88 -25.82 6.96
N ASP A 208 -16.55 -26.75 6.09
CA ASP A 208 -15.50 -27.71 6.29
C ASP A 208 -14.12 -27.01 6.43
N ASN A 209 -13.65 -26.87 7.65
CA ASN A 209 -12.30 -26.35 7.95
C ASN A 209 -11.17 -27.29 7.49
N SER A 210 -11.49 -28.39 6.80
CA SER A 210 -10.50 -29.35 6.32
C SER A 210 -9.52 -28.72 5.33
N ASN A 211 -10.01 -27.82 4.45
CA ASN A 211 -9.16 -27.14 3.48
C ASN A 211 -8.12 -26.25 4.16
N ALA A 212 -8.50 -25.47 5.16
CA ALA A 212 -7.57 -24.61 5.89
C ALA A 212 -6.49 -25.45 6.62
N ARG A 213 -6.87 -26.61 7.17
CA ARG A 213 -5.92 -27.55 7.81
C ARG A 213 -4.96 -28.15 6.79
N LEU A 214 -5.44 -28.62 5.65
CA LEU A 214 -4.62 -29.20 4.59
C LEU A 214 -3.65 -28.18 3.99
N VAL A 215 -4.11 -26.94 3.76
CA VAL A 215 -3.25 -25.84 3.31
C VAL A 215 -2.16 -25.53 4.35
N GLY A 216 -2.52 -25.51 5.64
CA GLY A 216 -1.53 -25.34 6.72
C GLY A 216 -0.50 -26.47 6.74
N GLN A 217 -0.92 -27.73 6.56
CA GLN A 217 -0.01 -28.88 6.47
C GLN A 217 0.90 -28.80 5.23
N LEU A 218 0.37 -28.39 4.08
CA LEU A 218 1.12 -28.22 2.84
C LEU A 218 2.19 -27.13 2.95
N LEU A 219 1.83 -25.99 3.51
CA LEU A 219 2.71 -24.83 3.62
C LEU A 219 3.67 -24.89 4.82
N GLY A 220 3.60 -25.99 5.61
CA GLY A 220 4.54 -26.29 6.68
C GLY A 220 4.30 -25.58 8.00
N ASP A 221 3.31 -24.67 8.09
CA ASP A 221 2.93 -23.98 9.32
C ASP A 221 1.56 -23.30 9.16
N LYS A 222 1.12 -22.60 10.21
CA LYS A 222 -0.07 -21.76 10.13
C LYS A 222 0.20 -20.63 9.13
N PRO A 223 -0.51 -20.59 7.99
CA PRO A 223 -0.31 -19.55 6.98
C PRO A 223 -0.54 -18.16 7.56
N GLU A 224 0.12 -17.16 6.98
CA GLU A 224 -0.11 -15.77 7.34
C GLU A 224 -1.57 -15.38 7.08
N THR A 225 -2.12 -14.55 7.96
CA THR A 225 -3.54 -14.15 7.89
C THR A 225 -3.72 -12.65 7.69
N TYR A 226 -2.64 -11.91 7.56
CA TYR A 226 -2.66 -10.47 7.35
C TYR A 226 -2.16 -10.09 5.96
N TYR A 227 -2.70 -9.03 5.42
CA TYR A 227 -2.26 -8.36 4.21
C TYR A 227 -2.08 -6.87 4.48
N ALA A 228 -1.43 -6.15 3.59
CA ALA A 228 -1.31 -4.71 3.68
C ALA A 228 -1.99 -4.00 2.51
N LEU A 229 -2.59 -2.84 2.79
CA LEU A 229 -3.18 -1.93 1.82
C LEU A 229 -2.42 -0.61 1.90
N ILE A 230 -1.98 -0.09 0.75
CA ILE A 230 -1.19 1.14 0.62
C ILE A 230 -2.01 2.18 -0.14
N LEU A 231 -1.93 3.44 0.32
CA LEU A 231 -2.36 4.63 -0.39
C LEU A 231 -1.22 5.64 -0.36
N LEU A 232 -0.61 5.91 -1.50
CA LEU A 232 0.40 6.95 -1.67
C LEU A 232 -0.22 8.09 -2.46
N ASP A 233 0.07 9.35 -2.10
CA ASP A 233 -0.46 10.52 -2.78
C ASP A 233 0.57 11.65 -2.76
N GLY A 234 0.68 12.35 -3.90
CA GLY A 234 1.63 13.45 -4.08
C GLY A 234 1.34 14.65 -3.19
N ASP A 235 2.39 15.20 -2.60
CA ASP A 235 2.25 16.34 -1.71
C ASP A 235 2.10 17.65 -2.46
N SER A 236 1.07 18.42 -2.09
CA SER A 236 0.86 19.79 -2.58
C SER A 236 0.76 19.91 -4.12
N MET A 237 0.20 18.90 -4.81
CA MET A 237 0.07 18.91 -6.27
C MET A 237 -0.67 20.13 -6.80
N GLY A 238 -1.70 20.61 -6.10
CA GLY A 238 -2.37 21.87 -6.44
C GLY A 238 -1.40 23.05 -6.52
N ALA A 239 -0.47 23.17 -5.59
CA ALA A 239 0.55 24.24 -5.60
C ALA A 239 1.57 24.06 -6.73
N TRP A 240 1.95 22.82 -7.05
CA TRP A 240 2.80 22.52 -8.21
C TRP A 240 2.17 22.95 -9.53
N ILE A 241 0.87 22.72 -9.69
CA ILE A 241 0.13 23.02 -10.92
C ILE A 241 -0.23 24.51 -10.97
N SER A 242 -0.80 25.09 -9.91
CA SER A 242 -1.22 26.49 -9.90
C SER A 242 -0.08 27.50 -9.84
N GLY A 243 1.08 27.09 -9.28
CA GLY A 243 2.20 28.00 -9.04
C GLY A 243 1.93 29.06 -7.98
N THR A 244 0.97 28.82 -7.10
CA THR A 244 0.64 29.73 -5.97
C THR A 244 1.72 29.72 -4.90
N ASP A 245 2.47 28.63 -4.77
CA ASP A 245 3.59 28.53 -3.86
C ASP A 245 4.91 28.87 -4.59
N PRO A 246 5.58 29.98 -4.25
CA PRO A 246 6.85 30.35 -4.87
C PRO A 246 7.93 29.29 -4.77
N ASP A 247 7.95 28.48 -3.72
CA ASP A 247 8.96 27.45 -3.52
C ASP A 247 8.79 26.24 -4.44
N LYS A 248 7.63 26.11 -5.05
CA LYS A 248 7.36 25.12 -6.09
C LYS A 248 7.69 25.64 -7.51
N LEU A 249 8.03 26.92 -7.66
CA LEU A 249 8.41 27.50 -8.96
C LEU A 249 9.92 27.41 -9.20
N LEU A 250 10.28 27.06 -10.42
CA LEU A 250 11.68 27.05 -10.85
C LEU A 250 12.20 28.48 -10.97
N LYS A 251 13.44 28.71 -10.52
CA LYS A 251 14.17 29.94 -10.86
C LYS A 251 14.55 29.90 -12.34
N THR A 252 14.63 31.08 -12.97
CA THR A 252 15.01 31.19 -14.38
C THR A 252 16.33 30.48 -14.66
N ARG A 253 17.34 30.61 -13.77
CA ARG A 253 18.64 29.93 -13.91
C ARG A 253 18.52 28.41 -14.01
N ASP A 254 17.56 27.80 -13.31
CA ASP A 254 17.42 26.34 -13.22
C ASP A 254 16.77 25.74 -14.48
N THR A 255 16.25 26.59 -15.36
CA THR A 255 15.66 26.16 -16.64
C THR A 255 16.70 26.04 -17.76
N PHE A 256 17.93 26.48 -17.53
CA PHE A 256 19.03 26.35 -18.50
C PHE A 256 19.83 25.08 -18.26
N HIS A 257 20.33 24.50 -19.37
CA HIS A 257 21.25 23.36 -19.28
C HIS A 257 22.47 23.69 -18.38
N PRO A 258 23.01 22.76 -17.60
CA PRO A 258 24.14 23.03 -16.69
C PRO A 258 25.33 23.74 -17.33
N GLN A 259 25.73 23.33 -18.53
CA GLN A 259 26.83 23.98 -19.26
C GLN A 259 26.53 25.44 -19.64
N ILE A 260 25.27 25.77 -19.91
CA ILE A 260 24.85 27.13 -20.19
C ILE A 260 24.88 27.94 -18.89
N ARG A 261 24.42 27.37 -17.78
CA ARG A 261 24.49 28.03 -16.47
C ARG A 261 25.90 28.42 -16.07
N GLU A 262 26.88 27.56 -16.30
CA GLU A 262 28.29 27.88 -16.04
C GLU A 262 28.79 29.04 -16.92
N ARG A 263 28.46 29.04 -18.21
CA ARG A 263 28.81 30.16 -19.10
C ARG A 263 28.11 31.46 -18.70
N MET A 264 26.88 31.39 -18.20
CA MET A 264 26.14 32.56 -17.72
C MET A 264 26.75 33.15 -16.46
N LYS A 265 27.28 32.35 -15.54
CA LYS A 265 27.99 32.84 -14.33
C LYS A 265 29.10 33.83 -14.70
N ALA A 266 29.87 33.54 -15.72
CA ALA A 266 30.96 34.40 -16.19
C ALA A 266 30.48 35.68 -16.87
N ARG A 267 29.33 35.69 -17.52
CA ARG A 267 28.85 36.82 -18.34
C ARG A 267 27.78 37.68 -17.68
N PHE A 268 26.99 37.09 -16.76
CA PHE A 268 25.86 37.73 -16.10
C PHE A 268 26.28 38.21 -14.70
N THR A 269 27.19 39.17 -14.65
CA THR A 269 27.79 39.67 -13.39
C THR A 269 27.04 40.86 -12.81
N ARG A 270 26.21 41.57 -13.57
CA ARG A 270 25.46 42.75 -13.10
C ARG A 270 24.30 42.33 -12.16
N PRO A 271 23.92 43.19 -11.20
CA PRO A 271 22.82 42.92 -10.29
C PRO A 271 21.48 42.59 -11.00
N GLU A 272 21.19 43.29 -12.11
CA GLU A 272 19.96 43.06 -12.88
C GLU A 272 19.97 41.68 -13.54
N HIS A 273 21.14 41.21 -13.96
CA HIS A 273 21.28 39.85 -14.51
C HIS A 273 21.01 38.80 -13.43
N GLN A 274 21.54 39.02 -12.23
CA GLN A 274 21.30 38.08 -11.10
C GLN A 274 19.82 38.10 -10.71
N ALA A 275 19.21 39.28 -10.60
CA ALA A 275 17.78 39.41 -10.32
C ALA A 275 16.92 38.67 -11.34
N TYR A 276 17.27 38.75 -12.65
CA TYR A 276 16.58 37.98 -13.71
C TYR A 276 16.78 36.47 -13.55
N LEU A 277 18.00 36.04 -13.24
CA LEU A 277 18.30 34.61 -13.07
C LEU A 277 17.63 34.03 -11.82
N ASP A 278 17.46 34.84 -10.77
CA ASP A 278 16.77 34.44 -9.53
C ASP A 278 15.24 34.57 -9.62
N ALA A 279 14.76 35.29 -10.62
CA ALA A 279 13.31 35.43 -10.82
C ALA A 279 12.65 34.07 -11.06
N ARG A 280 11.56 33.82 -10.37
CA ARG A 280 10.79 32.59 -10.51
C ARG A 280 9.97 32.64 -11.80
N ARG A 281 9.98 31.54 -12.53
CA ARG A 281 9.20 31.42 -13.77
C ARG A 281 7.74 31.15 -13.44
N ALA A 282 6.86 31.89 -14.10
CA ALA A 282 5.43 31.62 -14.06
C ALA A 282 5.11 30.22 -14.64
N VAL A 283 3.99 29.64 -14.21
CA VAL A 283 3.45 28.42 -14.79
C VAL A 283 3.20 28.60 -16.29
N SER A 284 3.40 27.52 -17.03
CA SER A 284 3.31 27.52 -18.49
C SER A 284 2.78 26.19 -19.00
N PRO A 285 2.25 26.11 -20.23
CA PRO A 285 1.85 24.84 -20.84
C PRO A 285 2.96 23.79 -20.81
N SER A 286 4.20 24.18 -21.13
CA SER A 286 5.36 23.27 -21.10
C SER A 286 5.61 22.68 -19.71
N ARG A 287 5.41 23.48 -18.66
CA ARG A 287 5.52 22.98 -17.27
C ARG A 287 4.43 21.96 -16.97
N HIS A 288 3.18 22.25 -17.31
CA HIS A 288 2.07 21.33 -17.09
C HIS A 288 2.26 20.03 -17.88
N MET A 289 2.72 20.11 -19.13
CA MET A 289 3.06 18.92 -19.92
C MET A 289 4.20 18.11 -19.28
N ALA A 290 5.22 18.77 -18.72
CA ALA A 290 6.31 18.08 -18.04
C ALA A 290 5.84 17.35 -16.77
N ILE A 291 4.99 17.99 -15.95
CA ILE A 291 4.37 17.38 -14.77
C ILE A 291 3.51 16.19 -15.18
N SER A 292 2.62 16.39 -16.16
CA SER A 292 1.75 15.32 -16.67
C SER A 292 2.55 14.13 -17.21
N SER A 293 3.62 14.39 -17.96
CA SER A 293 4.51 13.32 -18.46
C SER A 293 5.20 12.57 -17.33
N ALA A 294 5.66 13.27 -16.28
CA ALA A 294 6.30 12.68 -15.12
C ALA A 294 5.32 11.78 -14.34
N LEU A 295 4.12 12.28 -14.09
CA LEU A 295 3.06 11.53 -13.40
C LEU A 295 2.61 10.31 -14.20
N ASN A 296 2.47 10.43 -15.53
CA ASN A 296 2.15 9.31 -16.41
C ASN A 296 3.25 8.25 -16.40
N GLY A 297 4.52 8.65 -16.45
CA GLY A 297 5.65 7.73 -16.34
C GLY A 297 5.62 6.94 -15.02
N PHE A 298 5.31 7.60 -13.92
CA PHE A 298 5.14 6.97 -12.62
C PHE A 298 3.91 6.06 -12.57
N ALA A 299 2.70 6.59 -12.83
CA ALA A 299 1.45 5.89 -12.62
C ALA A 299 1.24 4.72 -13.58
N LEU A 300 1.49 4.94 -14.91
CA LEU A 300 1.18 3.94 -15.93
C LEU A 300 2.28 2.88 -16.11
N THR A 301 3.48 3.13 -15.59
CA THR A 301 4.61 2.21 -15.82
C THR A 301 5.22 1.74 -14.50
N LEU A 302 5.75 2.66 -13.69
CA LEU A 302 6.53 2.28 -12.51
C LEU A 302 5.66 1.74 -11.38
N ALA A 303 4.49 2.33 -11.11
CA ALA A 303 3.62 1.88 -10.03
C ALA A 303 3.20 0.42 -10.23
N GLN A 304 2.82 0.05 -11.46
CA GLN A 304 2.47 -1.33 -11.78
C GLN A 304 3.68 -2.27 -11.69
N ASP A 305 4.83 -1.87 -12.22
CA ASP A 305 6.05 -2.68 -12.16
C ASP A 305 6.47 -2.94 -10.71
N ILE A 306 6.49 -1.91 -9.88
CA ILE A 306 6.85 -2.03 -8.47
C ILE A 306 5.89 -2.95 -7.72
N VAL A 307 4.59 -2.69 -7.82
CA VAL A 307 3.57 -3.41 -7.03
C VAL A 307 3.41 -4.85 -7.49
N GLU A 308 3.33 -5.09 -8.80
CA GLU A 308 2.95 -6.43 -9.33
C GLU A 308 4.15 -7.26 -9.77
N ASN A 309 5.27 -6.65 -10.15
CA ASN A 309 6.44 -7.37 -10.64
C ASN A 309 7.53 -7.53 -9.57
N ARG A 310 7.76 -6.51 -8.75
CA ARG A 310 8.82 -6.52 -7.72
C ARG A 310 8.31 -6.92 -6.35
N CYS A 311 7.02 -6.68 -6.08
CA CYS A 311 6.35 -7.09 -4.85
C CYS A 311 5.26 -8.12 -5.13
N LYS A 312 4.88 -8.89 -4.11
CA LYS A 312 3.69 -9.75 -4.12
C LYS A 312 2.46 -8.88 -3.89
N GLY A 313 2.10 -8.11 -4.91
CA GLY A 313 1.03 -7.12 -4.80
C GLY A 313 0.06 -7.14 -5.98
N LYS A 314 -0.99 -6.35 -5.82
CA LYS A 314 -1.99 -6.02 -6.83
C LYS A 314 -2.23 -4.52 -6.84
N LEU A 315 -1.94 -3.89 -7.96
CA LEU A 315 -2.29 -2.50 -8.18
C LEU A 315 -3.82 -2.39 -8.34
N ILE A 316 -4.45 -1.61 -7.48
CA ILE A 316 -5.89 -1.34 -7.55
C ILE A 316 -6.15 -0.11 -8.40
N TYR A 317 -5.34 0.93 -8.19
CA TYR A 317 -5.49 2.21 -8.85
C TYR A 317 -4.15 2.95 -8.89
N ALA A 318 -3.89 3.62 -10.01
CA ALA A 318 -2.81 4.58 -10.17
C ALA A 318 -3.30 5.71 -11.08
N GLY A 319 -3.48 6.90 -10.53
CA GLY A 319 -4.14 8.01 -11.19
C GLY A 319 -3.34 9.31 -11.13
N GLY A 320 -2.19 9.34 -11.79
CA GLY A 320 -1.34 10.51 -11.74
C GLY A 320 -0.41 10.49 -10.54
N ASP A 321 -0.73 11.21 -9.48
CA ASP A 321 0.08 11.34 -8.27
C ASP A 321 -0.32 10.38 -7.14
N ASP A 322 -1.47 9.73 -7.24
CA ASP A 322 -1.97 8.80 -6.24
C ASP A 322 -1.92 7.34 -6.70
N VAL A 323 -1.62 6.45 -5.78
CA VAL A 323 -1.52 5.01 -5.99
C VAL A 323 -2.17 4.27 -4.84
N MET A 324 -3.09 3.34 -5.16
CA MET A 324 -3.64 2.40 -4.20
C MET A 324 -3.27 0.97 -4.59
N ALA A 325 -2.70 0.22 -3.65
CA ALA A 325 -2.23 -1.13 -3.89
C ALA A 325 -2.47 -2.05 -2.69
N LEU A 326 -2.72 -3.31 -2.98
CA LEU A 326 -2.69 -4.41 -2.02
C LEU A 326 -1.34 -5.11 -2.12
N VAL A 327 -0.72 -5.47 -1.00
CA VAL A 327 0.55 -6.21 -0.98
C VAL A 327 0.58 -7.24 0.16
N ALA A 328 1.40 -8.26 0.02
CA ALA A 328 1.76 -9.13 1.13
C ALA A 328 2.50 -8.35 2.22
N VAL A 329 2.33 -8.74 3.49
CA VAL A 329 2.85 -7.97 4.63
C VAL A 329 4.36 -7.84 4.61
N ASP A 330 5.07 -8.88 4.21
CA ASP A 330 6.54 -8.90 4.13
C ASP A 330 7.10 -7.98 3.02
N ASP A 331 6.31 -7.66 1.99
CA ASP A 331 6.69 -6.71 0.94
C ASP A 331 6.26 -5.26 1.23
N LEU A 332 5.58 -4.99 2.36
CA LEU A 332 5.03 -3.66 2.65
C LEU A 332 6.09 -2.55 2.64
N LEU A 333 7.18 -2.73 3.40
CA LEU A 333 8.23 -1.70 3.51
C LEU A 333 9.00 -1.54 2.19
N ALA A 334 9.22 -2.65 1.47
CA ALA A 334 9.84 -2.64 0.15
C ALA A 334 9.00 -1.85 -0.87
N CYS A 335 7.70 -2.13 -0.92
CA CYS A 335 6.77 -1.46 -1.81
C CYS A 335 6.66 0.05 -1.52
N LEU A 336 6.51 0.44 -0.25
CA LEU A 336 6.49 1.82 0.19
C LEU A 336 7.78 2.56 -0.21
N THR A 337 8.94 1.96 0.04
CA THR A 337 10.25 2.54 -0.29
C THR A 337 10.40 2.76 -1.80
N LEU A 338 10.07 1.73 -2.61
CA LEU A 338 10.20 1.81 -4.06
C LEU A 338 9.21 2.81 -4.67
N LEU A 339 7.96 2.84 -4.22
CA LEU A 339 6.97 3.80 -4.70
C LEU A 339 7.39 5.24 -4.38
N ARG A 340 7.87 5.51 -3.14
CA ARG A 340 8.35 6.85 -2.78
C ARG A 340 9.60 7.25 -3.58
N ALA A 341 10.54 6.34 -3.76
CA ALA A 341 11.74 6.59 -4.57
C ALA A 341 11.39 6.83 -6.04
N ALA A 342 10.49 6.02 -6.60
CA ALA A 342 10.04 6.14 -7.99
C ALA A 342 9.26 7.43 -8.24
N TYR A 343 8.45 7.91 -7.30
CA TYR A 343 7.70 9.16 -7.46
C TYR A 343 8.62 10.36 -7.76
N GLY A 344 9.71 10.50 -6.99
CA GLY A 344 10.68 11.57 -7.16
C GLY A 344 11.86 11.24 -8.06
N GLY A 345 12.02 9.99 -8.50
CA GLY A 345 13.26 9.56 -9.18
C GLY A 345 14.47 9.65 -8.28
N LEU A 346 14.34 9.19 -7.04
CA LEU A 346 15.37 9.23 -6.01
C LEU A 346 16.17 7.92 -6.00
N PRO A 347 17.49 7.97 -5.78
CA PRO A 347 18.25 6.75 -5.54
C PRO A 347 17.78 6.09 -4.24
N VAL A 348 17.71 4.76 -4.23
CA VAL A 348 17.45 4.02 -3.00
C VAL A 348 18.79 3.76 -2.29
N PRO A 349 18.93 4.11 -1.00
CA PRO A 349 20.15 3.86 -0.25
C PRO A 349 20.52 2.37 -0.24
N ALA A 350 21.81 2.06 -0.45
CA ALA A 350 22.31 0.68 -0.48
C ALA A 350 21.95 -0.15 0.78
N PRO A 351 21.99 0.39 2.01
CA PRO A 351 21.57 -0.34 3.19
C PRO A 351 20.08 -0.76 3.13
N LEU A 352 19.18 0.08 2.60
CA LEU A 352 17.77 -0.27 2.42
C LEU A 352 17.60 -1.36 1.36
N VAL A 353 18.36 -1.29 0.25
CA VAL A 353 18.32 -2.32 -0.79
C VAL A 353 18.66 -3.68 -0.19
N THR A 354 19.71 -3.75 0.62
CA THR A 354 20.16 -4.99 1.27
C THR A 354 19.18 -5.47 2.33
N THR A 355 18.76 -4.59 3.24
CA THR A 355 17.88 -4.95 4.37
C THR A 355 16.50 -5.42 3.90
N LEU A 356 15.92 -4.73 2.93
CA LEU A 356 14.59 -5.05 2.37
C LEU A 356 14.66 -6.04 1.20
N LYS A 357 15.86 -6.47 0.78
CA LYS A 357 16.09 -7.38 -0.36
C LYS A 357 15.37 -6.89 -1.62
N LEU A 358 15.53 -5.60 -1.93
CA LEU A 358 14.81 -4.96 -3.03
C LEU A 358 15.24 -5.55 -4.39
N ASP A 359 14.26 -5.94 -5.18
CA ASP A 359 14.49 -6.33 -6.58
C ASP A 359 14.60 -5.06 -7.44
N LEU A 360 15.83 -4.72 -7.85
CA LEU A 360 16.14 -3.59 -8.72
C LEU A 360 16.63 -4.04 -10.12
N GLU A 361 16.46 -5.31 -10.48
CA GLU A 361 16.84 -5.80 -11.81
C GLU A 361 16.13 -4.99 -12.89
N GLY A 362 16.90 -4.47 -13.86
CA GLY A 362 16.37 -3.63 -14.93
C GLY A 362 15.88 -2.23 -14.52
N LEU A 363 15.85 -1.88 -13.22
CA LEU A 363 15.41 -0.59 -12.71
C LEU A 363 16.56 0.22 -12.10
N LYS A 364 16.79 1.43 -12.62
CA LYS A 364 17.69 2.41 -12.01
C LYS A 364 16.92 3.69 -11.73
N LEU A 365 17.02 4.22 -10.52
CA LEU A 365 16.39 5.46 -10.08
C LEU A 365 17.46 6.47 -9.71
N GLY A 366 17.28 7.74 -10.12
CA GLY A 366 18.19 8.81 -9.74
C GLY A 366 18.01 10.07 -10.60
N GLY A 367 18.37 11.23 -10.05
CA GLY A 367 18.37 12.51 -10.77
C GLY A 367 17.00 12.90 -11.34
N GLY A 368 15.90 12.51 -10.69
CA GLY A 368 14.55 12.80 -11.18
C GLY A 368 14.10 11.92 -12.35
N HIS A 369 14.76 10.80 -12.59
CA HIS A 369 14.47 9.88 -13.69
C HIS A 369 14.45 8.42 -13.22
N ALA A 370 13.84 7.58 -14.04
CA ALA A 370 13.99 6.13 -13.96
C ALA A 370 14.44 5.57 -15.30
N LEU A 371 15.32 4.58 -15.27
CA LEU A 371 15.61 3.72 -16.41
C LEU A 371 15.03 2.35 -16.10
N LEU A 372 13.98 1.95 -16.83
CA LEU A 372 13.33 0.65 -16.69
C LEU A 372 13.48 -0.13 -17.99
N ASP A 373 14.22 -1.24 -17.97
CA ASP A 373 14.47 -2.11 -19.12
C ASP A 373 14.91 -1.34 -20.38
N GLY A 374 15.82 -0.35 -20.20
CA GLY A 374 16.33 0.51 -21.27
C GLY A 374 15.44 1.71 -21.60
N LYS A 375 14.23 1.81 -21.06
CA LYS A 375 13.32 2.94 -21.26
C LYS A 375 13.55 4.03 -20.22
N LEU A 376 13.93 5.23 -20.67
CA LEU A 376 14.11 6.40 -19.80
C LEU A 376 12.75 7.06 -19.51
N LEU A 377 12.41 7.20 -18.25
CA LEU A 377 11.20 7.87 -17.77
C LEU A 377 11.59 9.13 -16.98
N ARG A 378 10.95 10.25 -17.29
CA ARG A 378 11.03 11.45 -16.46
C ARG A 378 10.08 11.29 -15.28
N LEU A 379 10.51 11.76 -14.10
CA LEU A 379 9.75 11.73 -12.87
C LEU A 379 9.64 13.13 -12.26
N MET A 380 8.97 13.25 -11.11
CA MET A 380 8.66 14.56 -10.51
C MET A 380 9.87 15.32 -9.97
N GLY A 381 11.00 14.64 -9.76
CA GLY A 381 12.23 15.23 -9.21
C GLY A 381 12.26 15.21 -7.68
N GLU A 382 13.45 15.54 -7.12
CA GLU A 382 13.74 15.41 -5.69
C GLU A 382 12.94 16.37 -4.78
N HIS A 383 12.52 17.50 -5.33
CA HIS A 383 11.73 18.50 -4.58
C HIS A 383 10.23 18.16 -4.50
N ALA A 384 9.77 17.21 -5.31
CA ALA A 384 8.40 16.72 -5.24
C ALA A 384 8.33 15.55 -4.27
N THR A 385 7.54 15.73 -3.22
CA THR A 385 7.34 14.72 -2.18
C THR A 385 6.02 14.01 -2.32
N ALA A 386 5.92 12.84 -1.73
CA ALA A 386 4.68 12.09 -1.63
C ALA A 386 4.55 11.51 -0.22
N SER A 387 3.34 11.52 0.30
CA SER A 387 3.00 10.91 1.58
C SER A 387 2.26 9.60 1.38
N ALA A 388 2.46 8.64 2.28
CA ALA A 388 1.83 7.34 2.19
C ALA A 388 1.10 6.96 3.48
N GLY A 389 -0.11 6.42 3.34
CA GLY A 389 -0.79 5.66 4.37
C GLY A 389 -0.72 4.17 4.06
N ALA A 390 -0.56 3.35 5.09
CA ALA A 390 -0.67 1.91 4.97
C ALA A 390 -1.50 1.32 6.12
N VAL A 391 -2.23 0.26 5.84
CA VAL A 391 -2.97 -0.49 6.85
C VAL A 391 -2.62 -1.96 6.73
N ILE A 392 -2.21 -2.56 7.84
CA ILE A 392 -2.04 -3.99 7.96
C ILE A 392 -3.32 -4.54 8.60
N ALA A 393 -4.03 -5.42 7.92
CA ALA A 393 -5.31 -5.93 8.34
C ALA A 393 -5.42 -7.45 8.14
N HIS A 394 -6.19 -8.10 8.99
CA HIS A 394 -6.55 -9.50 8.81
C HIS A 394 -7.40 -9.66 7.53
N HIS A 395 -7.19 -10.73 6.76
CA HIS A 395 -7.90 -10.95 5.49
C HIS A 395 -9.44 -10.94 5.61
N SER A 396 -9.99 -11.32 6.77
CA SER A 396 -11.44 -11.28 7.03
C SER A 396 -11.94 -9.94 7.58
N ALA A 397 -11.06 -8.93 7.74
CA ALA A 397 -11.50 -7.61 8.21
C ALA A 397 -12.45 -6.96 7.20
N PRO A 398 -13.53 -6.29 7.65
CA PRO A 398 -14.45 -5.61 6.75
C PRO A 398 -13.72 -4.55 5.91
N LEU A 399 -13.68 -4.74 4.58
CA LEU A 399 -12.90 -3.90 3.67
C LEU A 399 -13.25 -2.41 3.77
N GLY A 400 -14.53 -2.08 4.00
CA GLY A 400 -14.95 -0.69 4.21
C GLY A 400 -14.32 -0.05 5.44
N ALA A 401 -14.11 -0.80 6.53
CA ALA A 401 -13.39 -0.30 7.71
C ALA A 401 -11.90 -0.13 7.41
N VAL A 402 -11.28 -1.09 6.73
CA VAL A 402 -9.86 -1.02 6.31
C VAL A 402 -9.62 0.20 5.43
N LEU A 403 -10.49 0.48 4.45
CA LEU A 403 -10.39 1.65 3.57
C LEU A 403 -10.54 2.99 4.33
N ARG A 404 -11.45 3.07 5.32
CA ARG A 404 -11.55 4.27 6.17
C ARG A 404 -10.29 4.48 6.98
N THR A 405 -9.73 3.42 7.56
CA THR A 405 -8.47 3.46 8.32
C THR A 405 -7.29 3.84 7.42
N LEU A 406 -7.26 3.35 6.18
CA LEU A 406 -6.23 3.70 5.20
C LEU A 406 -6.22 5.20 4.88
N ARG A 407 -7.40 5.77 4.61
CA ARG A 407 -7.54 7.22 4.40
C ARG A 407 -7.17 8.04 5.64
N ALA A 408 -7.47 7.52 6.84
CA ALA A 408 -7.03 8.15 8.08
C ALA A 408 -5.50 8.10 8.24
N ALA A 409 -4.86 6.98 7.89
CA ALA A 409 -3.40 6.87 7.89
C ALA A 409 -2.74 7.85 6.90
N GLU A 410 -3.24 7.94 5.68
CA GLU A 410 -2.74 8.93 4.70
C GLU A 410 -2.90 10.38 5.21
N LYS A 411 -4.05 10.71 5.80
CA LYS A 411 -4.26 12.02 6.43
C LYS A 411 -3.30 12.29 7.58
N ARG A 412 -2.92 11.29 8.38
CA ARG A 412 -1.90 11.45 9.44
C ARG A 412 -0.53 11.75 8.84
N ALA A 413 -0.15 11.07 7.77
CA ALA A 413 1.12 11.35 7.09
C ALA A 413 1.17 12.79 6.54
N LYS A 414 0.07 13.30 6.00
CA LYS A 414 -0.03 14.66 5.43
C LYS A 414 -0.24 15.76 6.47
N GLY A 415 -0.95 15.48 7.55
CA GLY A 415 -1.26 16.44 8.63
C GLY A 415 -0.18 16.41 9.72
N PRO A 416 -0.35 15.63 10.81
CA PRO A 416 0.64 15.55 11.89
C PRO A 416 2.03 15.12 11.44
N GLY A 417 2.14 14.25 10.42
CA GLY A 417 3.40 13.83 9.84
C GLY A 417 4.15 14.91 9.05
N GLY A 418 3.50 16.05 8.77
CA GLY A 418 4.10 17.23 8.13
C GLY A 418 4.40 17.04 6.64
N ARG A 419 3.73 16.11 5.94
CA ARG A 419 4.03 15.65 4.58
C ARG A 419 5.42 15.02 4.43
N ASP A 420 5.77 14.54 3.24
CA ASP A 420 6.99 13.74 3.04
C ASP A 420 7.16 12.69 4.14
N ALA A 421 6.08 11.95 4.42
CA ALA A 421 5.94 11.04 5.54
C ALA A 421 5.17 9.77 5.15
N PHE A 422 5.30 8.74 5.97
CA PHE A 422 4.48 7.55 5.87
C PHE A 422 3.81 7.25 7.22
N ALA A 423 2.60 6.70 7.17
CA ALA A 423 1.87 6.26 8.34
C ALA A 423 1.41 4.82 8.16
N ILE A 424 1.68 3.97 9.15
CA ILE A 424 1.27 2.56 9.17
C ILE A 424 0.28 2.37 10.31
N THR A 425 -0.90 1.83 10.02
CA THR A 425 -1.86 1.40 11.03
C THR A 425 -1.94 -0.12 11.04
N LEU A 426 -1.60 -0.72 12.15
CA LEU A 426 -1.80 -2.13 12.40
C LEU A 426 -3.14 -2.36 13.09
N LEU A 427 -4.10 -2.97 12.38
CA LEU A 427 -5.39 -3.37 12.93
C LEU A 427 -5.27 -4.77 13.54
N LYS A 428 -5.40 -4.87 14.86
CA LYS A 428 -5.33 -6.15 15.56
C LYS A 428 -6.67 -6.88 15.47
N ARG A 429 -6.66 -8.20 15.21
CA ARG A 429 -7.88 -9.02 15.19
C ARG A 429 -8.61 -9.02 16.52
N GLY A 430 -7.89 -8.95 17.64
CA GLY A 430 -8.46 -8.87 18.99
C GLY A 430 -9.02 -7.50 19.38
N GLY A 431 -9.02 -6.54 18.44
CA GLY A 431 -9.43 -5.15 18.68
C GLY A 431 -8.25 -4.22 18.95
N GLY A 432 -8.48 -2.93 18.75
CA GLY A 432 -7.46 -1.89 18.86
C GLY A 432 -6.58 -1.74 17.61
N ALA A 433 -5.84 -0.64 17.58
CA ALA A 433 -4.91 -0.31 16.52
C ALA A 433 -3.59 0.20 17.08
N THR A 434 -2.50 -0.02 16.35
CA THR A 434 -1.22 0.66 16.56
C THR A 434 -0.98 1.58 15.40
N GLU A 435 -0.69 2.85 15.66
CA GLU A 435 -0.59 3.91 14.65
C GLU A 435 0.81 4.53 14.65
N LEU A 436 1.63 4.13 13.70
CA LEU A 436 2.97 4.68 13.49
C LEU A 436 2.93 5.75 12.40
N THR A 437 3.54 6.91 12.65
CA THR A 437 3.74 7.95 11.63
C THR A 437 5.16 8.45 11.71
N LEU A 438 5.90 8.34 10.60
CA LEU A 438 7.31 8.74 10.52
C LEU A 438 7.54 9.50 9.20
N PRO A 439 8.43 10.52 9.19
CA PRO A 439 8.87 11.17 7.97
C PRO A 439 9.77 10.23 7.15
N TRP A 440 9.82 10.43 5.83
CA TRP A 440 10.76 9.70 4.98
C TRP A 440 12.22 10.07 5.26
N ARG A 441 12.46 11.32 5.64
CA ARG A 441 13.78 11.88 5.96
C ARG A 441 13.72 12.71 7.22
N LEU A 442 14.80 12.70 7.96
CA LEU A 442 15.03 13.57 9.10
C LEU A 442 16.37 14.29 8.92
N ASP A 443 16.36 15.59 9.18
CA ASP A 443 17.59 16.38 9.29
C ASP A 443 18.14 16.23 10.72
N ALA A 444 18.76 15.08 11.00
CA ALA A 444 19.37 14.78 12.28
C ALA A 444 20.85 14.47 12.05
N PRO A 445 21.78 15.35 12.45
CA PRO A 445 23.21 15.16 12.21
C PRO A 445 23.79 13.88 12.83
N THR A 446 23.09 13.34 13.83
CA THR A 446 23.50 12.13 14.57
C THR A 446 22.78 10.86 14.06
N LEU A 447 21.97 10.95 13.02
CA LEU A 447 21.24 9.83 12.45
C LEU A 447 21.54 9.74 10.95
N ASP A 448 22.44 8.84 10.58
CA ASP A 448 22.78 8.58 9.18
C ASP A 448 21.67 7.81 8.45
N ASP A 449 20.84 7.10 9.21
CA ASP A 449 19.75 6.26 8.70
C ASP A 449 18.43 7.02 8.58
N SER A 450 17.69 6.78 7.52
CA SER A 450 16.31 7.28 7.41
C SER A 450 15.40 6.53 8.40
N PRO A 451 14.26 7.15 8.84
CA PRO A 451 13.28 6.46 9.69
C PRO A 451 12.78 5.13 9.11
N MET A 452 12.61 5.04 7.78
CA MET A 452 12.28 3.80 7.08
C MET A 452 13.39 2.75 7.24
N GLN A 453 14.65 3.17 7.19
CA GLN A 453 15.79 2.27 7.36
C GLN A 453 15.87 1.73 8.79
N VAL A 454 15.64 2.58 9.79
CA VAL A 454 15.56 2.14 11.19
C VAL A 454 14.45 1.12 11.40
N LEU A 455 13.25 1.37 10.84
CA LEU A 455 12.13 0.43 10.92
C LEU A 455 12.45 -0.90 10.22
N ALA A 456 13.07 -0.86 9.03
CA ALA A 456 13.47 -2.04 8.27
C ALA A 456 14.53 -2.86 9.01
N GLN A 457 15.53 -2.21 9.57
CA GLN A 457 16.59 -2.85 10.35
C GLN A 457 16.04 -3.52 11.63
N LEU A 458 15.16 -2.83 12.37
CA LEU A 458 14.48 -3.41 13.53
C LEU A 458 13.60 -4.62 13.15
N THR A 459 12.92 -4.54 12.01
CA THR A 459 12.14 -5.68 11.49
C THR A 459 13.06 -6.87 11.20
N ALA A 460 14.22 -6.63 10.57
CA ALA A 460 15.21 -7.67 10.30
C ALA A 460 15.81 -8.24 11.60
N LEU A 461 16.12 -7.38 12.58
CA LEU A 461 16.60 -7.78 13.91
C LEU A 461 15.62 -8.74 14.60
N PHE A 462 14.33 -8.39 14.66
CA PHE A 462 13.29 -9.22 15.27
C PHE A 462 12.94 -10.47 14.44
N ALA A 463 13.20 -10.47 13.14
CA ALA A 463 13.08 -11.65 12.30
C ALA A 463 14.24 -12.63 12.51
N GLY A 464 15.40 -12.17 12.99
CA GLY A 464 16.54 -12.98 13.37
C GLY A 464 16.24 -13.96 14.53
N ARG A 465 17.18 -14.85 14.81
CA ARG A 465 17.07 -15.82 15.92
C ARG A 465 17.63 -15.29 17.24
N ASP A 466 18.53 -14.33 17.16
CA ASP A 466 19.36 -13.89 18.29
C ASP A 466 18.61 -12.94 19.23
N THR A 467 17.69 -12.13 18.69
CA THR A 467 16.94 -11.15 19.48
C THR A 467 15.49 -11.62 19.72
N SER A 468 15.11 -11.66 21.00
CA SER A 468 13.74 -11.96 21.37
C SER A 468 12.78 -10.80 21.06
N ARG A 469 11.68 -11.10 20.39
CA ARG A 469 10.59 -10.13 20.12
C ARG A 469 9.94 -9.57 21.40
N LYS A 470 10.18 -10.19 22.55
CA LYS A 470 9.75 -9.65 23.86
C LYS A 470 10.29 -8.24 24.13
N ALA A 471 11.41 -7.85 23.49
CA ALA A 471 11.96 -6.51 23.61
C ALA A 471 10.92 -5.40 23.36
N ALA A 472 10.06 -5.55 22.33
CA ALA A 472 9.01 -4.60 22.03
C ALA A 472 7.99 -4.45 23.18
N TYR A 473 7.55 -5.58 23.77
CA TYR A 473 6.55 -5.58 24.84
C TYR A 473 7.12 -5.10 26.17
N VAL A 474 8.37 -5.50 26.50
CA VAL A 474 9.05 -5.03 27.70
C VAL A 474 9.27 -3.52 27.64
N THR A 475 9.66 -2.99 26.48
CA THR A 475 9.81 -1.55 26.27
C THR A 475 8.50 -0.82 26.50
N GLN A 476 7.39 -1.31 25.96
CA GLN A 476 6.07 -0.72 26.19
C GLN A 476 5.71 -0.67 27.68
N GLY A 477 6.13 -1.66 28.46
CA GLY A 477 5.80 -1.75 29.89
C GLY A 477 6.51 -0.68 30.75
N TRP A 478 7.73 -0.28 30.43
CA TRP A 478 8.46 0.72 31.24
C TRP A 478 8.35 2.16 30.73
N MET A 479 7.97 2.37 29.46
CA MET A 479 7.86 3.71 28.88
C MET A 479 6.97 4.69 29.67
N PRO A 480 5.81 4.27 30.24
CA PRO A 480 4.98 5.16 31.05
C PRO A 480 5.67 5.68 32.33
N HIS A 481 6.77 5.05 32.76
CA HIS A 481 7.51 5.43 33.96
C HIS A 481 8.62 6.46 33.67
N LEU A 482 8.75 6.91 32.42
CA LEU A 482 9.67 7.99 32.08
C LEU A 482 9.24 9.31 32.73
N PRO A 483 10.21 10.11 33.26
CA PRO A 483 9.90 11.42 33.81
C PRO A 483 9.31 12.35 32.75
N ALA A 484 8.06 12.78 32.95
CA ALA A 484 7.32 13.60 31.98
C ALA A 484 7.90 15.02 31.75
N GLN A 485 8.82 15.47 32.60
CA GLN A 485 9.32 16.85 32.60
C GLN A 485 10.75 17.00 32.06
N LEU A 486 11.34 15.92 31.52
CA LEU A 486 12.70 16.01 30.96
C LEU A 486 12.71 16.74 29.62
N GLY A 487 13.59 17.73 29.49
CA GLY A 487 13.91 18.32 28.21
C GLY A 487 14.50 17.30 27.24
N ARG A 488 14.39 17.54 25.93
CA ARG A 488 14.83 16.62 24.88
C ARG A 488 16.29 16.20 25.00
N ASP A 489 17.17 17.13 25.34
CA ASP A 489 18.60 16.88 25.47
C ASP A 489 18.93 15.92 26.62
N ALA A 490 18.17 15.98 27.72
CA ALA A 490 18.31 15.07 28.84
C ALA A 490 17.60 13.73 28.59
N LEU A 491 16.51 13.75 27.84
CA LEU A 491 15.73 12.57 27.54
C LEU A 491 16.44 11.62 26.56
N HIS A 492 17.14 12.15 25.54
CA HIS A 492 17.85 11.36 24.54
C HIS A 492 18.83 10.34 25.14
N PRO A 493 19.82 10.70 25.97
CA PRO A 493 20.78 9.74 26.51
C PRO A 493 20.12 8.73 27.46
N LEU A 494 19.06 9.14 28.17
CA LEU A 494 18.29 8.24 29.04
C LEU A 494 17.59 7.17 28.20
N LEU A 495 16.89 7.56 27.14
CA LEU A 495 16.23 6.64 26.22
C LEU A 495 17.23 5.72 25.54
N ALA A 496 18.30 6.27 24.96
CA ALA A 496 19.31 5.49 24.26
C ALA A 496 19.87 4.37 25.14
N ARG A 497 20.28 4.69 26.37
CA ARG A 497 20.86 3.72 27.31
C ARG A 497 19.84 2.66 27.77
N ASN A 498 18.60 3.05 28.07
CA ASN A 498 17.58 2.10 28.50
C ASN A 498 17.14 1.17 27.37
N LEU A 499 16.97 1.69 26.15
CA LEU A 499 16.64 0.90 24.97
C LEU A 499 17.75 -0.09 24.63
N ALA A 500 19.01 0.37 24.63
CA ALA A 500 20.17 -0.49 24.44
C ALA A 500 20.20 -1.64 25.47
N TYR A 501 20.04 -1.30 26.75
CA TYR A 501 20.00 -2.29 27.83
C TYR A 501 18.87 -3.33 27.63
N GLN A 502 17.66 -2.89 27.26
CA GLN A 502 16.56 -3.80 27.04
C GLN A 502 16.78 -4.71 25.83
N LEU A 503 17.29 -4.17 24.73
CA LEU A 503 17.64 -4.95 23.54
C LEU A 503 18.72 -6.00 23.84
N ALA A 504 19.80 -5.60 24.55
CA ALA A 504 20.88 -6.51 24.94
C ALA A 504 20.36 -7.63 25.88
N ARG A 505 19.49 -7.31 26.85
CA ARG A 505 18.84 -8.33 27.71
C ARG A 505 17.99 -9.33 26.94
N GLN A 506 17.50 -8.96 25.79
CA GLN A 506 16.69 -9.81 24.92
C GLN A 506 17.50 -10.52 23.82
N GLY A 507 18.83 -10.50 23.92
CA GLY A 507 19.74 -11.27 23.10
C GLY A 507 20.41 -10.48 21.97
N THR A 508 20.12 -9.19 21.79
CA THR A 508 20.83 -8.36 20.80
C THR A 508 22.29 -8.19 21.22
N ASP A 509 23.21 -8.29 20.28
CA ASP A 509 24.61 -7.93 20.50
C ASP A 509 24.74 -6.52 21.08
N THR A 510 25.69 -6.30 21.99
CA THR A 510 25.80 -5.05 22.75
C THR A 510 26.05 -3.84 21.84
N ALA A 511 26.93 -3.97 20.83
CA ALA A 511 27.20 -2.87 19.92
C ALA A 511 25.99 -2.53 19.03
N GLN A 512 25.28 -3.55 18.58
CA GLN A 512 24.01 -3.37 17.85
C GLN A 512 22.92 -2.77 18.75
N ALA A 513 22.83 -3.21 20.00
CA ALA A 513 21.86 -2.69 20.96
C ALA A 513 22.09 -1.20 21.24
N ASP A 514 23.35 -0.78 21.38
CA ASP A 514 23.72 0.62 21.55
C ASP A 514 23.37 1.46 20.31
N ASP A 515 23.65 0.96 19.11
CA ASP A 515 23.28 1.61 17.84
C ASP A 515 21.77 1.80 17.72
N TYR A 516 20.98 0.74 17.92
CA TYR A 516 19.51 0.84 17.87
C TYR A 516 18.92 1.70 18.98
N GLY A 517 19.50 1.63 20.18
CA GLY A 517 19.10 2.50 21.29
C GLY A 517 19.29 3.98 20.95
N HIS A 518 20.43 4.32 20.36
CA HIS A 518 20.73 5.68 19.88
C HIS A 518 19.77 6.11 18.76
N LYS A 519 19.57 5.29 17.72
CA LYS A 519 18.68 5.59 16.60
C LYS A 519 17.26 5.83 17.04
N LEU A 520 16.71 4.95 17.87
CA LEU A 520 15.34 5.09 18.40
C LEU A 520 15.19 6.33 19.29
N ALA A 521 16.18 6.63 20.14
CA ALA A 521 16.17 7.84 20.95
C ALA A 521 16.21 9.10 20.09
N THR A 522 17.06 9.12 19.05
CA THR A 522 17.15 10.24 18.11
C THR A 522 15.81 10.47 17.39
N LEU A 523 15.16 9.41 16.91
CA LEU A 523 13.81 9.51 16.34
C LEU A 523 12.82 10.10 17.35
N ALA A 524 12.81 9.56 18.57
CA ALA A 524 11.81 9.89 19.58
C ALA A 524 11.88 11.36 20.05
N VAL A 525 13.07 11.94 20.12
CA VAL A 525 13.25 13.34 20.55
C VAL A 525 13.26 14.35 19.39
N HIS A 526 13.13 13.89 18.13
CA HIS A 526 13.23 14.78 16.98
C HIS A 526 12.07 15.79 16.95
N PRO A 527 12.32 17.09 16.70
CA PRO A 527 11.29 18.13 16.71
C PRO A 527 10.09 17.85 15.80
N ARG A 528 10.33 17.23 14.65
CA ARG A 528 9.29 16.88 13.67
C ARG A 528 8.31 15.82 14.19
N LEU A 529 8.65 15.08 15.23
CA LEU A 529 7.82 14.05 15.86
C LEU A 529 7.30 14.47 17.25
N ALA A 530 7.43 15.76 17.59
CA ALA A 530 7.06 16.27 18.92
C ALA A 530 5.58 16.03 19.28
N ASP A 531 4.68 16.15 18.29
CA ASP A 531 3.23 15.98 18.49
C ASP A 531 2.85 14.53 18.80
N THR A 532 3.64 13.55 18.34
CA THR A 532 3.39 12.13 18.63
C THR A 532 3.87 11.75 20.03
N GLY A 533 4.91 12.42 20.52
CA GLY A 533 5.53 12.11 21.80
C GLY A 533 6.54 10.95 21.74
N PRO A 534 7.62 11.02 22.55
CA PRO A 534 8.72 10.05 22.49
C PRO A 534 8.31 8.61 22.79
N ALA A 535 7.39 8.41 23.74
CA ALA A 535 6.92 7.09 24.13
C ALA A 535 6.19 6.39 22.99
N ASP A 536 5.29 7.10 22.32
CA ASP A 536 4.50 6.55 21.20
C ASP A 536 5.37 6.29 19.97
N VAL A 537 6.32 7.18 19.66
CA VAL A 537 7.27 6.95 18.56
C VAL A 537 8.03 5.63 18.76
N ILE A 538 8.58 5.40 19.95
CA ILE A 538 9.35 4.19 20.25
C ILE A 538 8.44 2.96 20.27
N THR A 539 7.37 2.99 21.05
CA THR A 539 6.51 1.81 21.25
C THR A 539 5.81 1.39 19.98
N HIS A 540 5.33 2.34 19.18
CA HIS A 540 4.70 2.04 17.89
C HIS A 540 5.70 1.55 16.85
N THR A 541 6.92 2.12 16.80
CA THR A 541 7.98 1.64 15.91
C THR A 541 8.35 0.19 16.22
N LEU A 542 8.59 -0.12 17.50
CA LEU A 542 8.92 -1.48 17.94
C LEU A 542 7.76 -2.46 17.71
N ALA A 543 6.52 -2.04 17.98
CA ALA A 543 5.34 -2.89 17.79
C ALA A 543 5.09 -3.22 16.31
N VAL A 544 5.26 -2.24 15.41
CA VAL A 544 5.14 -2.47 13.96
C VAL A 544 6.29 -3.35 13.46
N ALA A 545 7.53 -3.09 13.89
CA ALA A 545 8.69 -3.92 13.52
C ALA A 545 8.53 -5.37 14.00
N GLU A 546 8.08 -5.58 15.25
CA GLU A 546 7.80 -6.92 15.79
C GLU A 546 6.74 -7.66 14.96
N PHE A 547 5.64 -6.95 14.66
CA PHE A 547 4.56 -7.55 13.90
C PHE A 547 5.00 -7.95 12.48
N LEU A 548 5.67 -7.05 11.77
CA LEU A 548 6.22 -7.34 10.44
C LEU A 548 7.21 -8.52 10.47
N ALA A 549 8.07 -8.56 11.47
CA ALA A 549 9.00 -9.66 11.67
C ALA A 549 8.28 -10.99 11.95
N ARG A 550 7.19 -10.97 12.68
CA ARG A 550 6.40 -12.15 12.99
C ARG A 550 5.71 -12.71 11.74
N GLU A 551 5.11 -11.85 10.92
CA GLU A 551 4.40 -12.24 9.71
C GLU A 551 5.36 -12.61 8.55
N SER A 552 6.61 -12.13 8.58
CA SER A 552 7.63 -12.49 7.59
C SER A 552 8.50 -13.68 8.02
N ARG A 553 8.40 -14.14 9.27
CA ARG A 553 9.14 -15.33 9.71
C ARG A 553 8.68 -16.56 8.96
N SER A 554 9.57 -17.07 8.18
CA SER A 554 9.52 -18.43 7.66
C SER A 554 9.19 -19.39 8.80
N GLY A 555 8.22 -20.27 8.55
CA GLY A 555 7.97 -21.42 9.39
C GLY A 555 9.25 -22.19 9.64
N ASN A 556 9.99 -21.78 10.63
CA ASN A 556 11.04 -22.59 11.18
C ASN A 556 10.49 -23.16 12.47
N THR A 557 10.15 -24.43 12.36
CA THR A 557 9.94 -25.41 13.40
C THR A 557 10.27 -24.84 14.79
N ARG A 558 9.27 -24.82 15.63
CA ARG A 558 9.46 -24.90 17.07
C ARG A 558 10.24 -26.19 17.34
N GLU A 559 11.56 -26.13 17.26
CA GLU A 559 12.34 -26.96 18.15
C GLU A 559 12.15 -26.36 19.54
N ARG A 560 11.55 -27.17 20.36
CA ARG A 560 11.20 -26.95 21.76
C ARG A 560 12.42 -26.64 22.62
#